data_83cae396496a8e2def8bd58911c5efbb
#
_entry.id   83cae396496a8e2def8bd58911c5efbb
#
_cell.length_a   1.000
_cell.length_b   1.000
_cell.length_c   1.000
_cell.angle_alpha   90.00
_cell.angle_beta   90.00
_cell.angle_gamma   90.00
#
_symmetry.space_group_name_H-M   'P 1'
#
loop_
_entity.id
_entity.type
_entity.pdbx_description
1 polymer ?
#
loop_
_entity_poly.entity_id
_entity_poly.type
_entity_poly.pdbx_seq_one_letter_code
_entity_poly.pdbx_strand_id
1 'polypeptide(L)'
;FMVSCGSGWFHYEGSWIDKLDVPFSYMKGYIERLDKGERIERSLETISTARDAMVGEYRKLIKNEEDRASFEGAFKNTRTIYRYAEDHLFWVEHWFHTIWFEKMREFGRLFVKQGVLNDVEDFFMFNRLEIPALIEDLATSWALGENIPMMKWAEKAAKRKKILEAAAKWSPPPALGVPPEVVAEPFT
;
A
#
# COMPACT_ATOMS: atom_id res chain seq x y z
N PHE A 1 3.89 -7.00 -13.08
CA PHE A 1 3.12 -7.69 -12.03
C PHE A 1 3.56 -7.32 -10.60
N MET A 2 4.32 -6.25 -10.46
CA MET A 2 4.74 -5.73 -9.15
C MET A 2 3.72 -4.79 -8.50
N VAL A 3 2.46 -4.85 -8.93
CA VAL A 3 1.37 -4.05 -8.41
C VAL A 3 0.66 -4.84 -7.32
N SER A 4 0.42 -4.19 -6.18
CA SER A 4 -0.38 -4.75 -5.09
C SER A 4 -1.84 -4.92 -5.48
N CYS A 5 -2.50 -5.93 -4.94
CA CYS A 5 -3.95 -6.10 -5.06
C CYS A 5 -4.72 -5.20 -4.11
N GLY A 6 -4.10 -4.74 -3.03
CA GLY A 6 -4.72 -3.87 -2.03
C GLY A 6 -4.59 -2.38 -2.36
N SER A 7 -5.44 -1.59 -1.74
CA SER A 7 -5.44 -0.13 -1.86
C SER A 7 -4.49 0.56 -0.87
N GLY A 8 -3.80 -0.19 -0.03
CA GLY A 8 -2.94 0.33 1.04
C GLY A 8 -1.45 0.27 0.72
N TRP A 9 -0.67 0.91 1.58
CA TRP A 9 0.80 0.90 1.54
C TRP A 9 1.41 -0.48 1.84
N PHE A 10 0.62 -1.39 2.39
CA PHE A 10 1.06 -2.70 2.82
C PHE A 10 0.58 -3.77 1.84
N HIS A 11 1.51 -4.43 1.18
CA HIS A 11 1.25 -5.46 0.18
C HIS A 11 0.95 -6.84 0.81
N TYR A 12 0.32 -6.86 1.99
CA TYR A 12 -0.07 -8.11 2.64
C TYR A 12 -1.19 -8.86 1.90
N GLU A 13 -1.92 -8.18 1.01
CA GLU A 13 -2.95 -8.82 0.18
C GLU A 13 -2.38 -9.55 -1.05
N GLY A 14 -1.08 -9.54 -1.22
CA GLY A 14 -0.41 -10.11 -2.38
C GLY A 14 -0.30 -9.12 -3.55
N SER A 15 0.33 -9.57 -4.60
CA SER A 15 0.51 -8.82 -5.84
C SER A 15 -0.38 -9.36 -6.96
N TRP A 16 -0.43 -8.66 -8.07
CA TRP A 16 -1.19 -9.11 -9.26
C TRP A 16 -0.76 -10.49 -9.78
N ILE A 17 0.49 -10.91 -9.52
CA ILE A 17 0.94 -12.24 -9.91
C ILE A 17 0.30 -13.33 -9.03
N ASP A 18 -0.05 -12.98 -7.79
CA ASP A 18 -0.68 -13.91 -6.85
C ASP A 18 -2.19 -14.01 -7.07
N LYS A 19 -2.81 -12.95 -7.64
CA LYS A 19 -4.25 -12.83 -7.88
C LYS A 19 -4.50 -12.33 -9.31
N LEU A 20 -4.33 -13.23 -10.27
CA LEU A 20 -4.46 -12.90 -11.70
C LEU A 20 -5.86 -12.45 -12.13
N ASP A 21 -6.89 -12.81 -11.37
CA ASP A 21 -8.26 -12.33 -11.58
C ASP A 21 -8.37 -10.81 -11.55
N VAL A 22 -7.55 -10.14 -10.73
CA VAL A 22 -7.53 -8.68 -10.61
C VAL A 22 -7.10 -8.01 -11.92
N PRO A 23 -5.89 -8.24 -12.46
CA PRO A 23 -5.48 -7.62 -13.73
C PRO A 23 -6.36 -8.05 -14.91
N PHE A 24 -6.86 -9.29 -14.92
CA PHE A 24 -7.78 -9.72 -15.97
C PHE A 24 -9.13 -9.01 -15.90
N SER A 25 -9.65 -8.69 -14.72
CA SER A 25 -10.88 -7.89 -14.59
C SER A 25 -10.69 -6.48 -15.15
N TYR A 26 -9.53 -5.85 -14.92
CA TYR A 26 -9.21 -4.56 -15.55
C TYR A 26 -9.13 -4.65 -17.08
N MET A 27 -8.44 -5.67 -17.60
CA MET A 27 -8.36 -5.90 -19.04
C MET A 27 -9.73 -6.09 -19.67
N LYS A 28 -10.60 -6.88 -19.03
CA LYS A 28 -11.98 -7.07 -19.46
C LYS A 28 -12.75 -5.73 -19.50
N GLY A 29 -12.63 -4.92 -18.46
CA GLY A 29 -13.25 -3.60 -18.42
C GLY A 29 -12.74 -2.67 -19.54
N TYR A 30 -11.47 -2.74 -19.90
CA TYR A 30 -10.93 -1.98 -21.04
C TYR A 30 -11.50 -2.48 -22.38
N ILE A 31 -11.62 -3.79 -22.57
CA ILE A 31 -12.23 -4.37 -23.79
C ILE A 31 -13.69 -3.91 -23.91
N GLU A 32 -14.47 -4.01 -22.85
CA GLU A 32 -15.87 -3.58 -22.84
C GLU A 32 -16.05 -2.09 -23.19
N ARG A 33 -15.10 -1.25 -22.78
CA ARG A 33 -15.09 0.18 -23.14
C ARG A 33 -14.73 0.39 -24.60
N LEU A 34 -13.74 -0.33 -25.12
CA LEU A 34 -13.35 -0.27 -26.52
C LEU A 34 -14.50 -0.73 -27.44
N ASP A 35 -15.21 -1.79 -27.07
CA ASP A 35 -16.38 -2.31 -27.82
C ASP A 35 -17.53 -1.27 -27.89
N LYS A 36 -17.61 -0.38 -26.88
CA LYS A 36 -18.53 0.76 -26.88
C LYS A 36 -18.01 1.99 -27.66
N GLY A 37 -16.83 1.89 -28.25
CA GLY A 37 -16.18 3.01 -28.94
C GLY A 37 -15.58 4.07 -28.00
N GLU A 38 -15.44 3.75 -26.71
CA GLU A 38 -14.82 4.67 -25.75
C GLU A 38 -13.30 4.66 -25.89
N ARG A 39 -12.68 5.81 -25.67
CA ARG A 39 -11.23 5.90 -25.57
C ARG A 39 -10.78 5.42 -24.19
N ILE A 40 -9.79 4.55 -24.16
CA ILE A 40 -9.18 4.06 -22.93
C ILE A 40 -7.89 4.83 -22.58
N GLU A 41 -7.32 5.50 -23.55
CA GLU A 41 -6.10 6.29 -23.36
C GLU A 41 -6.38 7.56 -22.56
N ARG A 42 -5.47 7.86 -21.64
CA ARG A 42 -5.53 9.09 -20.88
C ARG A 42 -5.03 10.24 -21.76
N SER A 43 -5.91 11.18 -22.10
CA SER A 43 -5.52 12.36 -22.88
C SER A 43 -4.69 13.30 -22.01
N LEU A 44 -3.37 13.23 -22.12
CA LEU A 44 -2.45 14.14 -21.44
C LEU A 44 -2.63 15.59 -21.92
N GLU A 45 -2.99 15.78 -23.17
CA GLU A 45 -3.25 17.10 -23.75
C GLU A 45 -4.48 17.75 -23.09
N THR A 46 -5.59 17.03 -22.98
CA THR A 46 -6.80 17.54 -22.31
C THR A 46 -6.52 17.91 -20.85
N ILE A 47 -5.80 17.08 -20.12
CA ILE A 47 -5.43 17.34 -18.73
C ILE A 47 -4.53 18.56 -18.62
N SER A 48 -3.54 18.69 -19.51
CA SER A 48 -2.61 19.82 -19.52
C SER A 48 -3.34 21.11 -19.85
N THR A 49 -4.23 21.10 -20.83
CA THR A 49 -5.03 22.25 -21.21
C THR A 49 -5.95 22.70 -20.06
N ALA A 50 -6.64 21.77 -19.42
CA ALA A 50 -7.49 22.07 -18.27
C ALA A 50 -6.70 22.67 -17.11
N ARG A 51 -5.54 22.10 -16.80
CA ARG A 51 -4.63 22.66 -15.79
C ARG A 51 -4.19 24.07 -16.13
N ASP A 52 -3.72 24.28 -17.36
CA ASP A 52 -3.18 25.57 -17.78
C ASP A 52 -4.27 26.65 -17.82
N ALA A 53 -5.49 26.29 -18.17
CA ALA A 53 -6.65 27.18 -18.06
C ALA A 53 -6.91 27.56 -16.60
N MET A 54 -6.96 26.59 -15.70
CA MET A 54 -7.18 26.83 -14.26
C MET A 54 -6.06 27.72 -13.67
N VAL A 55 -4.81 27.44 -13.96
CA VAL A 55 -3.67 28.25 -13.52
C VAL A 55 -3.78 29.67 -14.07
N GLY A 56 -4.23 29.83 -15.33
CA GLY A 56 -4.50 31.14 -15.93
C GLY A 56 -5.55 31.94 -15.17
N GLU A 57 -6.61 31.29 -14.68
CA GLU A 57 -7.63 31.96 -13.84
C GLU A 57 -7.05 32.42 -12.49
N TYR A 58 -6.31 31.57 -11.79
CA TYR A 58 -5.67 31.94 -10.53
C TYR A 58 -4.71 33.12 -10.72
N ARG A 59 -3.90 33.13 -11.79
CA ARG A 59 -3.00 34.26 -12.10
C ARG A 59 -3.72 35.58 -12.24
N LYS A 60 -4.96 35.60 -12.76
CA LYS A 60 -5.77 36.83 -12.88
C LYS A 60 -6.23 37.37 -11.52
N LEU A 61 -6.40 36.49 -10.54
CA LEU A 61 -6.84 36.88 -9.20
C LEU A 61 -5.71 37.51 -8.38
N ILE A 62 -4.46 37.14 -8.65
CA ILE A 62 -3.28 37.66 -7.95
C ILE A 62 -2.92 39.04 -8.47
N LYS A 63 -3.05 40.08 -7.61
CA LYS A 63 -2.91 41.47 -8.00
C LYS A 63 -1.53 42.06 -7.76
N ASN A 64 -0.83 41.58 -6.73
CA ASN A 64 0.50 42.10 -6.41
C ASN A 64 1.62 41.17 -6.97
N GLU A 65 2.80 41.73 -7.16
CA GLU A 65 3.92 41.03 -7.79
C GLU A 65 4.59 40.03 -6.85
N GLU A 66 4.59 40.29 -5.56
CA GLU A 66 5.19 39.40 -4.56
C GLU A 66 4.40 38.09 -4.45
N ASP A 67 3.06 38.16 -4.35
CA ASP A 67 2.18 37.01 -4.34
C ASP A 67 2.26 36.23 -5.66
N ARG A 68 2.39 36.98 -6.78
CA ARG A 68 2.58 36.34 -8.09
C ARG A 68 3.87 35.56 -8.16
N ALA A 69 4.99 36.11 -7.71
CA ALA A 69 6.27 35.44 -7.67
C ALA A 69 6.22 34.20 -6.76
N SER A 70 5.57 34.33 -5.61
CA SER A 70 5.35 33.22 -4.67
C SER A 70 4.54 32.10 -5.32
N PHE A 71 3.42 32.41 -5.97
CA PHE A 71 2.58 31.45 -6.68
C PHE A 71 3.35 30.72 -7.79
N GLU A 72 4.08 31.44 -8.64
CA GLU A 72 4.87 30.84 -9.72
C GLU A 72 5.97 29.90 -9.15
N GLY A 73 6.62 30.32 -8.08
CA GLY A 73 7.60 29.50 -7.38
C GLY A 73 6.98 28.21 -6.83
N ALA A 74 5.86 28.32 -6.13
CA ALA A 74 5.13 27.19 -5.59
C ALA A 74 4.62 26.26 -6.70
N PHE A 75 4.04 26.81 -7.77
CA PHE A 75 3.57 26.02 -8.91
C PHE A 75 4.69 25.26 -9.61
N LYS A 76 5.84 25.92 -9.85
CA LYS A 76 7.02 25.26 -10.42
C LYS A 76 7.54 24.13 -9.54
N ASN A 77 7.67 24.40 -8.24
CA ASN A 77 8.13 23.42 -7.27
C ASN A 77 7.17 22.21 -7.20
N THR A 78 5.87 22.47 -7.11
CA THR A 78 4.85 21.40 -7.08
C THR A 78 4.95 20.51 -8.32
N ARG A 79 5.07 21.10 -9.52
CA ARG A 79 5.21 20.32 -10.75
C ARG A 79 6.46 19.44 -10.78
N THR A 80 7.55 19.92 -10.21
CA THR A 80 8.81 19.17 -10.16
C THR A 80 8.72 18.07 -9.11
N ILE A 81 8.27 18.40 -7.91
CA ILE A 81 8.22 17.45 -6.77
C ILE A 81 7.16 16.39 -7.00
N TYR A 82 5.99 16.75 -7.52
CA TYR A 82 4.89 15.80 -7.72
C TYR A 82 5.27 14.69 -8.71
N ARG A 83 5.95 15.06 -9.79
CA ARG A 83 6.44 14.06 -10.74
C ARG A 83 7.44 13.11 -10.10
N TYR A 84 8.38 13.66 -9.34
CA TYR A 84 9.34 12.86 -8.60
C TYR A 84 8.66 11.96 -7.55
N ALA A 85 7.67 12.50 -6.82
CA ALA A 85 6.94 11.75 -5.80
C ALA A 85 6.19 10.54 -6.39
N GLU A 86 5.54 10.70 -7.54
CA GLU A 86 4.85 9.60 -8.23
C GLU A 86 5.83 8.52 -8.72
N ASP A 87 6.94 8.92 -9.32
CA ASP A 87 7.99 8.00 -9.76
C ASP A 87 8.62 7.27 -8.55
N HIS A 88 8.88 7.98 -7.46
CA HIS A 88 9.41 7.41 -6.22
C HIS A 88 8.42 6.44 -5.60
N LEU A 89 7.14 6.81 -5.52
CA LEU A 89 6.09 5.97 -4.98
C LEU A 89 6.01 4.64 -5.73
N PHE A 90 6.05 4.67 -7.06
CA PHE A 90 5.95 3.48 -7.88
C PHE A 90 7.25 2.66 -7.88
N TRP A 91 8.38 3.28 -8.26
CA TRP A 91 9.62 2.56 -8.51
C TRP A 91 10.40 2.20 -7.24
N VAL A 92 10.24 2.98 -6.17
CA VAL A 92 10.97 2.72 -4.93
C VAL A 92 10.05 2.03 -3.93
N GLU A 93 8.95 2.67 -3.54
CA GLU A 93 8.13 2.17 -2.44
C GLU A 93 7.31 0.95 -2.83
N HIS A 94 6.51 1.00 -3.89
CA HIS A 94 5.69 -0.13 -4.29
C HIS A 94 6.54 -1.33 -4.72
N TRP A 95 7.58 -1.09 -5.48
CA TRP A 95 8.48 -2.16 -5.90
C TRP A 95 9.21 -2.79 -4.72
N PHE A 96 9.78 -1.96 -3.85
CA PHE A 96 10.44 -2.45 -2.63
C PHE A 96 9.48 -3.27 -1.77
N HIS A 97 8.29 -2.75 -1.48
CA HIS A 97 7.31 -3.46 -0.67
C HIS A 97 6.89 -4.79 -1.30
N THR A 98 6.65 -4.82 -2.61
CA THR A 98 6.28 -6.07 -3.31
C THR A 98 7.36 -7.14 -3.14
N ILE A 99 8.63 -6.77 -3.38
CA ILE A 99 9.75 -7.70 -3.21
C ILE A 99 9.90 -8.11 -1.75
N TRP A 100 9.80 -7.16 -0.82
CA TRP A 100 9.92 -7.42 0.61
C TRP A 100 8.86 -8.41 1.10
N PHE A 101 7.59 -8.16 0.80
CA PHE A 101 6.50 -9.03 1.23
C PHE A 101 6.58 -10.42 0.58
N GLU A 102 7.04 -10.50 -0.67
CA GLU A 102 7.25 -11.81 -1.30
C GLU A 102 8.40 -12.58 -0.63
N LYS A 103 9.48 -11.90 -0.25
CA LYS A 103 10.55 -12.52 0.54
C LYS A 103 10.07 -12.98 1.91
N MET A 104 9.19 -12.22 2.56
CA MET A 104 8.57 -12.66 3.82
C MET A 104 7.69 -13.91 3.60
N ARG A 105 6.99 -14.03 2.47
CA ARG A 105 6.24 -15.22 2.12
C ARG A 105 7.13 -16.43 1.82
N GLU A 106 8.34 -16.23 1.28
CA GLU A 106 9.31 -17.31 1.15
C GLU A 106 9.67 -17.91 2.52
N PHE A 107 9.88 -17.07 3.53
CA PHE A 107 10.03 -17.55 4.92
C PHE A 107 8.77 -18.24 5.42
N GLY A 108 7.60 -17.67 5.19
CA GLY A 108 6.33 -18.31 5.54
C GLY A 108 6.21 -19.73 4.94
N ARG A 109 6.51 -19.87 3.65
CA ARG A 109 6.54 -21.20 2.97
C ARG A 109 7.52 -22.17 3.62
N LEU A 110 8.70 -21.70 4.01
CA LEU A 110 9.69 -22.52 4.72
C LEU A 110 9.13 -23.00 6.06
N PHE A 111 8.55 -22.10 6.85
CA PHE A 111 8.00 -22.44 8.16
C PHE A 111 6.80 -23.39 8.06
N VAL A 112 5.94 -23.25 7.04
CA VAL A 112 4.86 -24.20 6.77
C VAL A 112 5.42 -25.57 6.38
N LYS A 113 6.41 -25.59 5.49
CA LYS A 113 7.08 -26.85 5.09
C LYS A 113 7.70 -27.60 6.26
N GLN A 114 8.19 -26.88 7.26
CA GLN A 114 8.79 -27.44 8.47
C GLN A 114 7.77 -27.72 9.59
N GLY A 115 6.48 -27.47 9.35
CA GLY A 115 5.42 -27.72 10.33
C GLY A 115 5.37 -26.72 11.50
N VAL A 116 6.04 -25.57 11.37
CA VAL A 116 6.05 -24.51 12.40
C VAL A 116 4.80 -23.64 12.32
N LEU A 117 4.33 -23.37 11.11
CA LEU A 117 3.14 -22.57 10.82
C LEU A 117 2.13 -23.39 10.01
N ASN A 118 0.87 -23.04 10.11
CA ASN A 118 -0.20 -23.70 9.39
C ASN A 118 -0.46 -23.08 8.01
N ASP A 119 -0.14 -21.79 7.86
CA ASP A 119 -0.39 -20.98 6.66
C ASP A 119 0.79 -20.04 6.41
N VAL A 120 1.07 -19.74 5.15
CA VAL A 120 2.14 -18.83 4.75
C VAL A 120 1.94 -17.43 5.33
N GLU A 121 0.71 -16.96 5.35
CA GLU A 121 0.35 -15.63 5.85
C GLU A 121 0.40 -15.56 7.39
N ASP A 122 0.52 -16.68 8.09
CA ASP A 122 0.78 -16.72 9.53
C ASP A 122 2.08 -16.02 9.91
N PHE A 123 3.05 -15.99 8.98
CA PHE A 123 4.31 -15.30 9.19
C PHE A 123 4.13 -13.81 9.51
N PHE A 124 3.14 -13.16 8.93
CA PHE A 124 2.82 -11.75 9.17
C PHE A 124 2.15 -11.50 10.54
N MET A 125 1.87 -12.55 11.28
CA MET A 125 1.38 -12.41 12.65
C MET A 125 2.50 -12.16 13.67
N PHE A 126 3.77 -12.16 13.24
CA PHE A 126 4.91 -11.93 14.11
C PHE A 126 5.53 -10.56 13.88
N ASN A 127 5.99 -9.94 14.97
CA ASN A 127 6.76 -8.71 14.88
C ASN A 127 8.26 -9.03 14.67
N ARG A 128 9.02 -8.02 14.27
CA ARG A 128 10.45 -8.17 13.97
C ARG A 128 11.31 -8.71 15.12
N LEU A 129 10.87 -8.51 16.37
CA LEU A 129 11.61 -8.96 17.55
C LEU A 129 11.38 -10.44 17.84
N GLU A 130 10.33 -11.03 17.30
CA GLU A 130 9.99 -12.43 17.47
C GLU A 130 10.62 -13.32 16.39
N ILE A 131 10.95 -12.76 15.23
CA ILE A 131 11.52 -13.51 14.10
C ILE A 131 12.83 -14.24 14.47
N PRO A 132 13.81 -13.60 15.15
CA PRO A 132 15.03 -14.32 15.57
C PRO A 132 14.72 -15.54 16.45
N ALA A 133 13.82 -15.40 17.42
CA ALA A 133 13.45 -16.51 18.30
C ALA A 133 12.71 -17.64 17.55
N LEU A 134 11.88 -17.29 16.57
CA LEU A 134 11.19 -18.25 15.70
C LEU A 134 12.19 -19.03 14.84
N ILE A 135 13.23 -18.36 14.31
CA ILE A 135 14.31 -19.02 13.55
C ILE A 135 15.15 -19.92 14.48
N GLU A 136 15.49 -19.44 15.67
CA GLU A 136 16.25 -20.22 16.67
C GLU A 136 15.50 -21.48 17.09
N ASP A 137 14.21 -21.37 17.38
CA ASP A 137 13.38 -22.53 17.72
C ASP A 137 13.32 -23.54 16.56
N LEU A 138 13.22 -23.09 15.31
CA LEU A 138 13.28 -23.96 14.15
C LEU A 138 14.63 -24.70 14.08
N ALA A 139 15.73 -23.98 14.20
CA ALA A 139 17.07 -24.57 14.13
C ALA A 139 17.33 -25.58 15.26
N THR A 140 16.89 -25.22 16.48
CA THR A 140 17.07 -26.08 17.67
C THR A 140 16.16 -27.29 17.65
N SER A 141 14.92 -27.16 17.25
CA SER A 141 13.97 -28.26 17.11
C SER A 141 14.46 -29.28 16.09
N TRP A 142 15.05 -28.82 15.02
CA TRP A 142 15.63 -29.70 14.00
C TRP A 142 16.80 -30.50 14.55
N ALA A 143 17.65 -29.88 15.37
CA ALA A 143 18.77 -30.55 16.03
C ALA A 143 18.34 -31.56 17.11
N LEU A 144 17.23 -31.29 17.79
CA LEU A 144 16.70 -32.14 18.89
C LEU A 144 15.70 -33.20 18.41
N GLY A 145 15.23 -33.12 17.17
CA GLY A 145 14.20 -34.00 16.63
C GLY A 145 12.81 -33.86 17.26
N GLU A 146 12.57 -32.77 17.99
CA GLU A 146 11.31 -32.50 18.66
C GLU A 146 10.59 -31.28 18.07
N ASN A 147 9.26 -31.40 17.90
CA ASN A 147 8.42 -30.32 17.36
C ASN A 147 7.72 -29.46 18.43
N ILE A 148 7.91 -29.77 19.71
CA ILE A 148 7.18 -29.13 20.81
C ILE A 148 7.39 -27.61 20.86
N PRO A 149 8.60 -27.06 20.72
CA PRO A 149 8.79 -25.60 20.72
C PRO A 149 8.08 -24.90 19.57
N MET A 150 7.80 -25.60 18.47
CA MET A 150 7.21 -25.03 17.26
C MET A 150 5.69 -24.85 17.36
N MET A 151 4.99 -25.71 18.16
CA MET A 151 3.54 -25.61 18.33
C MET A 151 3.09 -24.25 18.88
N LYS A 152 3.90 -23.64 19.75
CA LYS A 152 3.60 -22.31 20.33
C LYS A 152 3.46 -21.22 19.28
N TRP A 153 4.18 -21.31 18.14
CA TRP A 153 4.15 -20.30 17.11
C TRP A 153 2.88 -20.36 16.28
N ALA A 154 2.43 -21.54 15.91
CA ALA A 154 1.14 -21.73 15.23
C ALA A 154 -0.04 -21.27 16.10
N GLU A 155 -0.04 -21.61 17.40
CA GLU A 155 -1.05 -21.17 18.36
C GLU A 155 -1.05 -19.64 18.52
N LYS A 156 0.13 -19.02 18.59
CA LYS A 156 0.28 -17.57 18.69
C LYS A 156 -0.24 -16.85 17.45
N ALA A 157 0.06 -17.37 16.26
CA ALA A 157 -0.46 -16.85 15.02
C ALA A 157 -1.99 -16.95 14.96
N ALA A 158 -2.55 -18.12 15.29
CA ALA A 158 -4.00 -18.33 15.33
C ALA A 158 -4.71 -17.39 16.33
N LYS A 159 -4.11 -17.17 17.50
CA LYS A 159 -4.66 -16.22 18.49
C LYS A 159 -4.68 -14.79 17.94
N ARG A 160 -3.61 -14.37 17.28
CA ARG A 160 -3.50 -13.01 16.70
C ARG A 160 -4.47 -12.82 15.55
N LYS A 161 -4.65 -13.82 14.68
CA LYS A 161 -5.69 -13.78 13.62
C LYS A 161 -7.08 -13.53 14.21
N LYS A 162 -7.45 -14.26 15.26
CA LYS A 162 -8.74 -14.05 15.95
C LYS A 162 -8.89 -12.63 16.51
N ILE A 163 -7.81 -12.05 17.03
CA ILE A 163 -7.82 -10.66 17.52
C ILE A 163 -8.05 -9.70 16.35
N LEU A 164 -7.36 -9.88 15.23
CA LEU A 164 -7.53 -9.05 14.04
C LEU A 164 -8.93 -9.18 13.45
N GLU A 165 -9.48 -10.40 13.37
CA GLU A 165 -10.85 -10.65 12.91
C GLU A 165 -11.89 -9.97 13.83
N ALA A 166 -11.65 -9.97 15.13
CA ALA A 166 -12.51 -9.25 16.08
C ALA A 166 -12.37 -7.73 15.92
N ALA A 167 -11.13 -7.24 15.78
CA ALA A 167 -10.85 -5.82 15.57
C ALA A 167 -11.44 -5.28 14.27
N ALA A 168 -11.43 -6.09 13.20
CA ALA A 168 -12.01 -5.71 11.91
C ALA A 168 -13.53 -5.46 11.96
N LYS A 169 -14.20 -6.00 12.96
CA LYS A 169 -15.65 -5.78 13.20
C LYS A 169 -15.93 -4.49 13.97
N TRP A 170 -14.91 -3.89 14.52
CA TRP A 170 -15.04 -2.68 15.30
C TRP A 170 -14.70 -1.46 14.42
N SER A 171 -15.60 -0.49 14.42
CA SER A 171 -15.40 0.80 13.75
C SER A 171 -15.17 1.86 14.84
N PRO A 172 -13.92 2.18 15.18
CA PRO A 172 -13.64 3.19 16.17
C PRO A 172 -14.10 4.57 15.69
N PRO A 173 -14.43 5.49 16.57
CA PRO A 173 -14.70 6.87 16.18
C PRO A 173 -13.45 7.46 15.53
N PRO A 174 -13.59 8.38 14.56
CA PRO A 174 -12.47 8.96 13.82
C PRO A 174 -11.51 9.78 14.70
N ALA A 175 -11.97 10.22 15.87
CA ALA A 175 -11.16 10.92 16.87
C ALA A 175 -11.52 10.48 18.27
N LEU A 176 -10.53 10.41 19.15
CA LEU A 176 -10.74 10.24 20.59
C LEU A 176 -10.80 11.63 21.24
N GLY A 177 -11.85 11.87 22.05
CA GLY A 177 -12.11 13.15 22.70
C GLY A 177 -13.05 14.05 21.88
N VAL A 178 -13.06 15.32 22.23
CA VAL A 178 -13.83 16.33 21.48
C VAL A 178 -13.16 16.50 20.12
N PRO A 179 -13.87 16.30 18.98
CA PRO A 179 -13.30 16.57 17.69
C PRO A 179 -12.75 18.00 17.66
N PRO A 180 -11.53 18.25 17.21
CA PRO A 180 -11.09 19.62 17.01
C PRO A 180 -12.11 20.31 16.10
N GLU A 181 -12.54 21.52 16.45
CA GLU A 181 -13.28 22.34 15.51
C GLU A 181 -12.38 22.43 14.26
N VAL A 182 -12.83 21.79 13.19
CA VAL A 182 -12.18 21.96 11.92
C VAL A 182 -12.55 23.37 11.47
N VAL A 183 -11.78 24.32 11.93
CA VAL A 183 -11.74 25.63 11.27
C VAL A 183 -11.12 25.31 9.93
N ALA A 184 -11.98 25.14 8.91
CA ALA A 184 -11.56 25.19 7.53
C ALA A 184 -11.06 26.63 7.33
N GLU A 185 -9.80 26.87 7.64
CA GLU A 185 -9.15 28.08 7.14
C GLU A 185 -9.21 27.97 5.64
N PRO A 186 -9.89 28.91 4.95
CA PRO A 186 -9.77 28.96 3.53
C PRO A 186 -8.27 29.12 3.25
N PHE A 187 -7.74 28.34 2.33
CA PHE A 187 -6.38 28.49 1.86
C PHE A 187 -6.15 29.95 1.53
N THR A 188 -5.53 30.70 2.44
CA THR A 188 -5.04 32.06 2.21
C THR A 188 -3.72 32.03 1.49
#